data_ceebcda4717e689c5671835104d6cb87
#
_entry.id   ceebcda4717e689c5671835104d6cb87
#
_cell.length_a   1.000
_cell.length_b   1.000
_cell.length_c   1.000
_cell.angle_alpha   90.00
_cell.angle_beta   90.00
_cell.angle_gamma   90.00
#
_symmetry.space_group_name_H-M   'P 1'
#
loop_
_entity.id
_entity.type
_entity.pdbx_description
1 polymer ?
#
loop_
_entity_poly.entity_id
_entity_poly.type
_entity_poly.pdbx_seq_one_letter_code
_entity_poly.pdbx_strand_id
1 'polypeptide(L)'
;MKFLKLFLLLFVIQTQAQQGGMWIPSLLEGMNEKEMKSLGMKMTAKDIYDTNKSSLKDAVPQFNGGCTSEVISPKGLLLTNHHCGYGQIQSHSSTEHDYLANGFWAYKMEDELPNKDLVVTFIVKIEDVTKQVLEGVNTLSNEAEKQKKIQENISALSNSFPKEAWQENKIRTFYDGNQYLLFVTE
;
A
#
# COMPACT_ATOMS: atom_id res chain seq x y z
N MET A 1 11.09 -52.42 22.67
CA MET A 1 10.10 -51.45 23.15
C MET A 1 10.63 -50.00 23.31
N LYS A 2 11.91 -49.76 23.67
CA LYS A 2 12.45 -48.38 23.81
C LYS A 2 12.60 -47.64 22.46
N PHE A 3 12.96 -48.36 21.42
CA PHE A 3 13.09 -47.76 20.07
C PHE A 3 11.75 -47.40 19.43
N LEU A 4 10.69 -48.13 19.72
CA LEU A 4 9.34 -47.83 19.23
C LEU A 4 8.78 -46.54 19.82
N LYS A 5 9.10 -46.27 21.09
CA LYS A 5 8.70 -45.01 21.76
C LYS A 5 9.47 -43.78 21.20
N LEU A 6 10.73 -43.96 20.82
CA LEU A 6 11.53 -42.91 20.18
C LEU A 6 11.02 -42.59 18.75
N PHE A 7 10.61 -43.62 18.02
CA PHE A 7 10.02 -43.46 16.69
C PHE A 7 8.67 -42.74 16.71
N LEU A 8 7.85 -43.03 17.72
CA LEU A 8 6.58 -42.30 17.93
C LEU A 8 6.80 -40.84 18.32
N LEU A 9 7.86 -40.53 19.06
CA LEU A 9 8.19 -39.15 19.44
C LEU A 9 8.69 -38.32 18.24
N LEU A 10 9.39 -38.93 17.30
CA LEU A 10 9.83 -38.29 16.05
C LEU A 10 8.68 -38.03 15.08
N PHE A 11 7.59 -38.79 15.18
CA PHE A 11 6.42 -38.61 14.33
C PHE A 11 5.50 -37.45 14.79
N VAL A 12 5.62 -37.00 16.02
CA VAL A 12 4.80 -35.91 16.59
C VAL A 12 5.38 -34.53 16.32
N ILE A 13 6.61 -34.43 15.77
CA ILE A 13 7.26 -33.13 15.46
C ILE A 13 7.05 -32.75 13.96
N GLN A 14 6.04 -33.24 13.33
CA GLN A 14 5.48 -32.56 12.17
C GLN A 14 4.55 -31.43 12.67
N THR A 15 5.14 -30.45 13.34
CA THR A 15 4.50 -29.15 13.45
C THR A 15 4.32 -28.66 12.02
N GLN A 16 3.12 -28.72 11.52
CA GLN A 16 2.76 -28.02 10.30
C GLN A 16 3.15 -26.55 10.58
N ALA A 17 4.21 -26.09 9.95
CA ALA A 17 4.53 -24.68 9.96
C ALA A 17 3.26 -23.98 9.47
N GLN A 18 2.65 -23.22 10.37
CA GLN A 18 1.41 -22.52 10.07
C GLN A 18 1.74 -21.60 8.88
N GLN A 19 1.08 -21.81 7.76
CA GLN A 19 1.26 -21.02 6.55
C GLN A 19 0.64 -19.64 6.79
N GLY A 20 1.32 -18.84 7.57
CA GLY A 20 0.91 -17.50 7.91
C GLY A 20 2.09 -16.54 7.81
N GLY A 21 1.81 -15.26 7.66
CA GLY A 21 2.84 -14.24 7.62
C GLY A 21 2.32 -12.94 7.04
N MET A 22 3.15 -11.92 7.16
CA MET A 22 2.89 -10.63 6.52
C MET A 22 3.78 -10.57 5.26
N TRP A 23 3.19 -10.89 4.12
CA TRP A 23 3.90 -10.97 2.86
C TRP A 23 3.96 -9.60 2.18
N ILE A 24 5.09 -9.28 1.57
CA ILE A 24 5.25 -8.06 0.78
C ILE A 24 4.66 -8.30 -0.62
N PRO A 25 3.59 -7.59 -1.02
CA PRO A 25 2.87 -7.85 -2.26
C PRO A 25 3.75 -7.83 -3.52
N SER A 26 4.73 -6.93 -3.59
CA SER A 26 5.67 -6.85 -4.71
C SER A 26 6.63 -8.03 -4.83
N LEU A 27 6.75 -8.86 -3.81
CA LEU A 27 7.64 -10.04 -3.79
C LEU A 27 6.88 -11.37 -3.93
N LEU A 28 5.56 -11.35 -4.03
CA LEU A 28 4.73 -12.56 -4.11
C LEU A 28 5.14 -13.52 -5.23
N GLU A 29 5.48 -13.00 -6.41
CA GLU A 29 5.87 -13.81 -7.57
C GLU A 29 7.06 -14.72 -7.26
N GLY A 30 8.05 -14.20 -6.54
CA GLY A 30 9.26 -14.96 -6.20
C GLY A 30 9.16 -15.79 -4.91
N MET A 31 8.27 -15.42 -4.00
CA MET A 31 8.24 -16.01 -2.65
C MET A 31 7.07 -16.96 -2.44
N ASN A 32 5.85 -16.56 -2.76
CA ASN A 32 4.63 -17.22 -2.28
C ASN A 32 3.71 -17.72 -3.38
N GLU A 33 3.80 -17.22 -4.61
CA GLU A 33 2.85 -17.52 -5.68
C GLU A 33 2.68 -19.02 -5.93
N LYS A 34 3.77 -19.78 -5.91
CA LYS A 34 3.72 -21.23 -6.14
C LYS A 34 2.91 -21.94 -5.06
N GLU A 35 3.08 -21.55 -3.80
CA GLU A 35 2.35 -22.11 -2.68
C GLU A 35 0.88 -21.69 -2.72
N MET A 36 0.59 -20.42 -2.94
CA MET A 36 -0.77 -19.90 -3.08
C MET A 36 -1.54 -20.62 -4.18
N LYS A 37 -0.89 -20.90 -5.33
CA LYS A 37 -1.48 -21.68 -6.42
C LYS A 37 -1.74 -23.15 -6.01
N SER A 38 -0.85 -23.75 -5.24
CA SER A 38 -1.07 -25.11 -4.72
C SER A 38 -2.25 -25.20 -3.75
N LEU A 39 -2.57 -24.11 -3.07
CA LEU A 39 -3.73 -23.95 -2.19
C LEU A 39 -5.02 -23.57 -2.94
N GLY A 40 -4.95 -23.41 -4.27
CA GLY A 40 -6.12 -23.17 -5.13
C GLY A 40 -6.26 -21.74 -5.66
N MET A 41 -5.28 -20.85 -5.44
CA MET A 41 -5.32 -19.51 -6.02
C MET A 41 -5.34 -19.59 -7.57
N LYS A 42 -6.28 -18.89 -8.19
CA LYS A 42 -6.43 -18.81 -9.66
C LYS A 42 -5.73 -17.59 -10.26
N MET A 43 -5.52 -16.56 -9.46
CA MET A 43 -4.83 -15.34 -9.87
C MET A 43 -3.32 -15.57 -9.95
N THR A 44 -2.64 -14.70 -10.68
CA THR A 44 -1.17 -14.59 -10.61
C THR A 44 -0.78 -13.57 -9.55
N ALA A 45 0.48 -13.57 -9.13
CA ALA A 45 1.02 -12.53 -8.26
C ALA A 45 0.87 -11.13 -8.88
N LYS A 46 0.99 -11.02 -10.21
CA LYS A 46 0.81 -9.76 -10.96
C LYS A 46 -0.63 -9.29 -11.03
N ASP A 47 -1.60 -10.20 -11.03
CA ASP A 47 -3.02 -9.82 -10.91
C ASP A 47 -3.32 -9.19 -9.54
N ILE A 48 -2.57 -9.59 -8.51
CA ILE A 48 -2.68 -9.03 -7.16
C ILE A 48 -1.93 -7.70 -7.07
N TYR A 49 -0.68 -7.67 -7.50
CA TYR A 49 0.19 -6.51 -7.41
C TYR A 49 1.12 -6.40 -8.61
N ASP A 50 0.85 -5.46 -9.49
CA ASP A 50 1.77 -5.02 -10.53
C ASP A 50 2.08 -3.54 -10.34
N THR A 51 3.35 -3.16 -10.46
CA THR A 51 3.80 -1.78 -10.20
C THR A 51 3.32 -0.79 -11.25
N ASN A 52 3.10 -1.24 -12.50
CA ASN A 52 2.85 -0.37 -13.64
C ASN A 52 1.71 -0.83 -14.55
N LYS A 53 1.01 -1.91 -14.18
CA LYS A 53 -0.17 -2.40 -14.88
C LYS A 53 -1.33 -2.53 -13.92
N SER A 54 -2.54 -2.50 -14.46
CA SER A 54 -3.75 -2.74 -13.66
C SER A 54 -3.66 -4.05 -12.91
N SER A 55 -3.95 -3.99 -11.63
CA SER A 55 -3.95 -5.12 -10.71
C SER A 55 -4.89 -4.82 -9.54
N LEU A 56 -5.10 -5.79 -8.65
CA LEU A 56 -5.96 -5.61 -7.48
C LEU A 56 -5.50 -4.44 -6.58
N LYS A 57 -4.20 -4.08 -6.58
CA LYS A 57 -3.70 -2.92 -5.85
C LYS A 57 -4.41 -1.62 -6.18
N ASP A 58 -4.88 -1.46 -7.43
CA ASP A 58 -5.52 -0.23 -7.89
C ASP A 58 -6.93 -0.06 -7.32
N ALA A 59 -7.51 -1.12 -6.77
CA ALA A 59 -8.76 -1.05 -6.02
C ALA A 59 -8.56 -0.62 -4.56
N VAL A 60 -7.30 -0.39 -4.12
CA VAL A 60 -6.95 -0.11 -2.72
C VAL A 60 -6.24 1.25 -2.61
N PRO A 61 -6.96 2.38 -2.77
CA PRO A 61 -6.36 3.70 -2.63
C PRO A 61 -6.14 4.09 -1.18
N GLN A 62 -5.23 5.05 -0.97
CA GLN A 62 -5.05 5.70 0.32
C GLN A 62 -6.22 6.67 0.57
N PHE A 63 -6.86 6.55 1.72
CA PHE A 63 -7.97 7.41 2.14
C PHE A 63 -7.46 8.53 3.04
N ASN A 64 -7.74 9.77 2.65
CA ASN A 64 -7.44 10.99 3.42
C ASN A 64 -6.00 11.07 3.96
N GLY A 65 -5.02 10.58 3.18
CA GLY A 65 -3.60 10.68 3.50
C GLY A 65 -3.07 9.74 4.59
N GLY A 66 -3.93 8.99 5.29
CA GLY A 66 -3.51 8.16 6.43
C GLY A 66 -4.13 6.78 6.54
N CYS A 67 -5.27 6.57 5.92
CA CYS A 67 -6.00 5.31 5.96
C CYS A 67 -5.95 4.56 4.62
N THR A 68 -6.40 3.32 4.64
CA THR A 68 -6.66 2.51 3.44
C THR A 68 -8.16 2.44 3.19
N SER A 69 -8.54 2.36 1.93
CA SER A 69 -9.91 2.12 1.50
C SER A 69 -9.94 1.16 0.32
N GLU A 70 -11.11 0.62 0.01
CA GLU A 70 -11.34 -0.29 -1.11
C GLU A 70 -12.45 0.23 -2.01
N VAL A 71 -12.14 0.36 -3.31
CA VAL A 71 -13.13 0.68 -4.33
C VAL A 71 -13.92 -0.59 -4.66
N ILE A 72 -15.23 -0.58 -4.42
CA ILE A 72 -16.10 -1.75 -4.60
C ILE A 72 -17.15 -1.59 -5.69
N SER A 73 -17.16 -0.46 -6.39
CA SER A 73 -18.10 -0.26 -7.50
C SER A 73 -17.49 0.59 -8.63
N PRO A 74 -17.97 0.44 -9.86
CA PRO A 74 -17.54 1.28 -10.98
C PRO A 74 -17.99 2.75 -10.86
N LYS A 75 -18.81 3.08 -9.86
CA LYS A 75 -19.26 4.44 -9.57
C LYS A 75 -18.49 5.09 -8.41
N GLY A 76 -17.39 4.46 -7.96
CA GLY A 76 -16.51 5.01 -6.92
C GLY A 76 -17.02 4.79 -5.48
N LEU A 77 -17.93 3.83 -5.24
CA LEU A 77 -18.26 3.47 -3.86
C LEU A 77 -17.02 2.88 -3.17
N LEU A 78 -16.69 3.46 -2.02
CA LEU A 78 -15.53 3.10 -1.21
C LEU A 78 -15.97 2.47 0.12
N LEU A 79 -15.23 1.47 0.57
CA LEU A 79 -15.26 0.99 1.95
C LEU A 79 -14.00 1.46 2.67
N THR A 80 -14.13 1.80 3.95
CA THR A 80 -13.00 2.10 4.83
C THR A 80 -13.41 1.82 6.28
N ASN A 81 -12.47 1.98 7.20
CA ASN A 81 -12.76 1.82 8.62
C ASN A 81 -13.50 3.04 9.18
N HIS A 82 -14.40 2.81 10.14
CA HIS A 82 -15.16 3.87 10.81
C HIS A 82 -14.27 5.01 11.33
N HIS A 83 -13.17 4.67 12.00
CA HIS A 83 -12.25 5.68 12.55
C HIS A 83 -11.60 6.56 11.47
N CYS A 84 -11.51 6.09 10.23
CA CYS A 84 -10.95 6.87 9.11
C CYS A 84 -11.93 7.96 8.63
N GLY A 85 -13.24 7.70 8.71
CA GLY A 85 -14.30 8.64 8.37
C GLY A 85 -14.92 9.36 9.57
N TYR A 86 -14.38 9.16 10.78
CA TYR A 86 -14.99 9.67 12.01
C TYR A 86 -15.23 11.20 11.98
N GLY A 87 -14.23 11.96 11.52
CA GLY A 87 -14.32 13.41 11.43
C GLY A 87 -15.42 13.88 10.49
N GLN A 88 -15.63 13.19 9.37
CA GLN A 88 -16.69 13.47 8.39
C GLN A 88 -18.06 13.16 8.99
N ILE A 89 -18.22 11.99 9.62
CA ILE A 89 -19.46 11.61 10.30
C ILE A 89 -19.80 12.63 11.39
N GLN A 90 -18.80 13.04 12.20
CA GLN A 90 -18.97 14.04 13.23
C GLN A 90 -19.39 15.40 12.66
N SER A 91 -18.80 15.83 11.55
CA SER A 91 -19.10 17.12 10.93
C SER A 91 -20.56 17.23 10.42
N HIS A 92 -21.17 16.09 10.10
CA HIS A 92 -22.57 16.00 9.67
C HIS A 92 -23.54 15.71 10.82
N SER A 93 -23.02 15.35 12.01
CA SER A 93 -23.85 15.04 13.19
C SER A 93 -24.28 16.30 13.92
N SER A 94 -25.50 16.28 14.46
CA SER A 94 -26.06 17.31 15.34
C SER A 94 -26.80 16.64 16.50
N THR A 95 -27.32 17.45 17.45
CA THR A 95 -28.19 16.94 18.53
C THR A 95 -29.49 16.35 18.02
N GLU A 96 -29.97 16.80 16.85
CA GLU A 96 -31.18 16.30 16.21
C GLU A 96 -30.92 15.10 15.30
N HIS A 97 -29.70 15.01 14.76
CA HIS A 97 -29.27 13.94 13.84
C HIS A 97 -27.92 13.40 14.29
N ASP A 98 -27.90 12.55 15.29
CA ASP A 98 -26.68 11.91 15.80
C ASP A 98 -26.26 10.73 14.91
N TYR A 99 -25.54 11.04 13.83
CA TYR A 99 -25.04 10.03 12.90
C TYR A 99 -23.88 9.20 13.49
N LEU A 100 -23.19 9.70 14.52
CA LEU A 100 -22.19 8.91 15.23
C LEU A 100 -22.81 7.75 16.00
N ALA A 101 -23.96 7.99 16.64
CA ALA A 101 -24.66 6.96 17.42
C ALA A 101 -25.58 6.08 16.56
N ASN A 102 -26.28 6.70 15.58
CA ASN A 102 -27.38 6.05 14.86
C ASN A 102 -26.99 5.59 13.44
N GLY A 103 -25.82 6.02 12.94
CA GLY A 103 -25.42 5.83 11.55
C GLY A 103 -26.20 6.72 10.58
N PHE A 104 -25.83 6.62 9.30
CA PHE A 104 -26.48 7.29 8.19
C PHE A 104 -26.49 6.37 6.97
N TRP A 105 -27.60 6.31 6.26
CA TRP A 105 -27.76 5.55 5.03
C TRP A 105 -28.23 6.43 3.90
N ALA A 106 -27.39 6.60 2.88
CA ALA A 106 -27.79 7.15 1.59
C ALA A 106 -28.30 6.00 0.70
N TYR A 107 -29.58 6.00 0.35
CA TYR A 107 -30.18 4.96 -0.52
C TYR A 107 -30.00 5.27 -2.00
N LYS A 108 -29.64 6.49 -2.33
CA LYS A 108 -29.33 6.99 -3.68
C LYS A 108 -28.16 7.97 -3.58
N MET A 109 -27.51 8.23 -4.71
CA MET A 109 -26.37 9.17 -4.76
C MET A 109 -26.77 10.60 -4.36
N GLU A 110 -28.01 11.00 -4.61
CA GLU A 110 -28.52 12.32 -4.24
C GLU A 110 -28.70 12.50 -2.73
N ASP A 111 -28.78 11.39 -1.99
CA ASP A 111 -28.88 11.39 -0.52
C ASP A 111 -27.50 11.47 0.16
N GLU A 112 -26.41 11.30 -0.59
CA GLU A 112 -25.05 11.33 -0.05
C GLU A 112 -24.70 12.73 0.46
N LEU A 113 -24.06 12.79 1.65
CA LEU A 113 -23.64 14.05 2.25
C LEU A 113 -22.24 14.45 1.72
N PRO A 114 -22.07 15.66 1.18
CA PRO A 114 -20.80 16.08 0.61
C PRO A 114 -19.73 16.27 1.68
N ASN A 115 -18.54 15.72 1.45
CA ASN A 115 -17.39 15.85 2.33
C ASN A 115 -16.33 16.73 1.66
N LYS A 116 -16.27 17.99 2.06
CA LYS A 116 -15.29 18.92 1.52
C LYS A 116 -13.86 18.47 1.88
N ASP A 117 -12.95 18.62 0.91
CA ASP A 117 -11.52 18.33 1.04
C ASP A 117 -11.19 16.85 1.39
N LEU A 118 -12.17 15.95 1.36
CA LEU A 118 -11.94 14.52 1.48
C LEU A 118 -11.47 13.96 0.14
N VAL A 119 -10.31 13.32 0.14
CA VAL A 119 -9.69 12.77 -1.08
C VAL A 119 -9.23 11.33 -0.88
N VAL A 120 -9.17 10.61 -1.96
CA VAL A 120 -8.45 9.34 -2.06
C VAL A 120 -7.29 9.47 -3.03
N THR A 121 -6.20 8.78 -2.76
CA THR A 121 -4.98 8.87 -3.55
C THR A 121 -4.65 7.50 -4.14
N PHE A 122 -4.57 7.44 -5.46
CA PHE A 122 -4.19 6.25 -6.20
C PHE A 122 -2.70 6.29 -6.56
N ILE A 123 -2.04 5.14 -6.52
CA ILE A 123 -0.68 5.00 -7.05
C ILE A 123 -0.81 4.54 -8.50
N VAL A 124 -0.45 5.41 -9.43
CA VAL A 124 -0.55 5.13 -10.87
C VAL A 124 0.75 4.62 -11.49
N LYS A 125 1.89 4.94 -10.87
CA LYS A 125 3.20 4.44 -11.32
C LYS A 125 4.17 4.31 -10.15
N ILE A 126 5.02 3.28 -10.21
CA ILE A 126 6.18 3.14 -9.33
C ILE A 126 7.40 2.90 -10.23
N GLU A 127 8.50 3.61 -9.96
CA GLU A 127 9.76 3.47 -10.69
C GLU A 127 10.96 3.44 -9.73
N ASP A 128 11.88 2.50 -9.94
CA ASP A 128 13.13 2.46 -9.19
C ASP A 128 14.08 3.54 -9.73
N VAL A 129 14.37 4.53 -8.91
CA VAL A 129 15.25 5.66 -9.23
C VAL A 129 16.52 5.66 -8.36
N THR A 130 16.84 4.52 -7.77
CA THR A 130 17.98 4.37 -6.84
C THR A 130 19.28 4.85 -7.49
N LYS A 131 19.54 4.45 -8.72
CA LYS A 131 20.76 4.83 -9.44
C LYS A 131 20.85 6.35 -9.61
N GLN A 132 19.77 7.00 -9.99
CA GLN A 132 19.72 8.46 -10.23
C GLN A 132 19.86 9.22 -8.89
N VAL A 133 19.21 8.76 -7.82
CA VAL A 133 19.31 9.38 -6.50
C VAL A 133 20.72 9.27 -5.93
N LEU A 134 21.40 8.14 -6.15
CA LEU A 134 22.75 7.91 -5.64
C LEU A 134 23.86 8.39 -6.58
N GLU A 135 23.51 9.04 -7.69
CA GLU A 135 24.50 9.57 -8.63
C GLU A 135 25.41 10.62 -7.97
N GLY A 136 26.72 10.40 -8.08
CA GLY A 136 27.76 11.25 -7.49
C GLY A 136 27.92 11.14 -5.95
N VAL A 137 27.07 10.38 -5.26
CA VAL A 137 27.14 10.24 -3.79
C VAL A 137 28.38 9.46 -3.34
N ASN A 138 28.72 8.37 -4.06
CA ASN A 138 29.83 7.49 -3.71
C ASN A 138 31.21 8.14 -3.86
N THR A 139 31.31 9.29 -4.53
CA THR A 139 32.57 10.04 -4.68
C THR A 139 32.85 10.94 -3.47
N LEU A 140 31.87 11.12 -2.59
CA LEU A 140 31.97 11.96 -1.42
C LEU A 140 32.45 11.12 -0.21
N SER A 141 33.32 11.69 0.61
CA SER A 141 33.84 11.03 1.81
C SER A 141 33.11 11.44 3.10
N ASN A 142 32.45 12.59 3.08
CA ASN A 142 31.74 13.12 4.24
C ASN A 142 30.27 12.71 4.20
N GLU A 143 29.77 12.12 5.29
CA GLU A 143 28.38 11.64 5.37
C GLU A 143 27.33 12.77 5.24
N ALA A 144 27.61 13.93 5.83
CA ALA A 144 26.71 15.08 5.70
C ALA A 144 26.60 15.58 4.25
N GLU A 145 27.72 15.56 3.51
CA GLU A 145 27.75 15.91 2.08
C GLU A 145 26.99 14.87 1.24
N LYS A 146 27.13 13.58 1.56
CA LYS A 146 26.36 12.52 0.91
C LYS A 146 24.85 12.72 1.10
N GLN A 147 24.40 12.95 2.32
CA GLN A 147 23.00 13.18 2.63
C GLN A 147 22.47 14.43 1.92
N LYS A 148 23.25 15.50 1.89
CA LYS A 148 22.88 16.71 1.14
C LYS A 148 22.73 16.42 -0.35
N LYS A 149 23.68 15.70 -0.94
CA LYS A 149 23.64 15.32 -2.36
C LYS A 149 22.44 14.44 -2.68
N ILE A 150 22.12 13.49 -1.82
CA ILE A 150 20.92 12.64 -1.95
C ILE A 150 19.65 13.52 -1.99
N GLN A 151 19.51 14.47 -1.07
CA GLN A 151 18.33 15.36 -1.03
C GLN A 151 18.24 16.27 -2.25
N GLU A 152 19.35 16.78 -2.75
CA GLU A 152 19.42 17.55 -4.00
C GLU A 152 18.97 16.70 -5.19
N ASN A 153 19.47 15.48 -5.30
CA ASN A 153 19.09 14.55 -6.37
C ASN A 153 17.61 14.17 -6.29
N ILE A 154 17.07 13.87 -5.08
CA ILE A 154 15.65 13.60 -4.87
C ILE A 154 14.80 14.78 -5.32
N SER A 155 15.14 16.00 -4.92
CA SER A 155 14.40 17.21 -5.26
C SER A 155 14.41 17.46 -6.76
N ALA A 156 15.57 17.35 -7.41
CA ALA A 156 15.71 17.52 -8.84
C ALA A 156 14.89 16.49 -9.63
N LEU A 157 14.98 15.20 -9.25
CA LEU A 157 14.24 14.12 -9.88
C LEU A 157 12.73 14.28 -9.71
N SER A 158 12.25 14.54 -8.50
CA SER A 158 10.81 14.72 -8.24
C SER A 158 10.19 15.83 -9.09
N ASN A 159 10.96 16.89 -9.36
CA ASN A 159 10.51 18.02 -10.19
C ASN A 159 10.63 17.77 -11.71
N SER A 160 11.56 16.93 -12.13
CA SER A 160 11.85 16.69 -13.56
C SER A 160 11.04 15.54 -14.16
N PHE A 161 10.52 14.61 -13.33
CA PHE A 161 9.74 13.49 -13.84
C PHE A 161 8.42 13.98 -14.46
N PRO A 162 8.06 13.49 -15.66
CA PRO A 162 6.80 13.82 -16.30
C PRO A 162 5.61 13.41 -15.43
N LYS A 163 4.66 14.31 -15.31
CA LYS A 163 3.38 14.06 -14.62
C LYS A 163 2.30 14.95 -15.20
N GLU A 164 1.05 14.55 -15.04
CA GLU A 164 -0.11 15.39 -15.34
C GLU A 164 -0.30 16.47 -14.25
N ALA A 165 -1.09 17.52 -14.55
CA ALA A 165 -1.29 18.64 -13.64
C ALA A 165 -1.90 18.26 -12.28
N TRP A 166 -2.67 17.16 -12.25
CA TRP A 166 -3.33 16.64 -11.04
C TRP A 166 -2.52 15.56 -10.31
N GLN A 167 -1.37 15.17 -10.85
CA GLN A 167 -0.52 14.13 -10.27
C GLN A 167 0.59 14.72 -9.40
N GLU A 168 1.04 13.93 -8.44
CA GLU A 168 2.20 14.23 -7.61
C GLU A 168 3.31 13.19 -7.82
N ASN A 169 4.55 13.66 -7.87
CA ASN A 169 5.75 12.83 -7.84
C ASN A 169 6.35 12.84 -6.44
N LYS A 170 6.57 11.65 -5.87
CA LYS A 170 7.16 11.52 -4.55
C LYS A 170 8.18 10.39 -4.52
N ILE A 171 9.43 10.70 -4.17
CA ILE A 171 10.47 9.70 -3.97
C ILE A 171 10.50 9.28 -2.51
N ARG A 172 10.46 7.97 -2.27
CA ARG A 172 10.53 7.35 -0.95
C ARG A 172 11.76 6.49 -0.84
N THR A 173 12.37 6.53 0.35
CA THR A 173 13.53 5.73 0.72
C THR A 173 13.08 4.41 1.31
N PHE A 174 13.72 3.32 0.93
CA PHE A 174 13.52 1.97 1.43
C PHE A 174 14.84 1.34 1.88
N TYR A 175 14.76 0.38 2.78
CA TYR A 175 15.89 -0.42 3.25
C TYR A 175 17.09 0.44 3.69
N ASP A 176 16.83 1.42 4.56
CA ASP A 176 17.84 2.34 5.12
C ASP A 176 18.66 3.08 4.06
N GLY A 177 18.06 3.48 2.95
CA GLY A 177 18.73 4.22 1.87
C GLY A 177 19.37 3.33 0.80
N ASN A 178 19.10 2.03 0.81
CA ASN A 178 19.59 1.11 -0.23
C ASN A 178 18.70 1.10 -1.47
N GLN A 179 17.47 1.62 -1.38
CA GLN A 179 16.55 1.72 -2.51
C GLN A 179 15.73 3.01 -2.44
N TYR A 180 15.51 3.61 -3.60
CA TYR A 180 14.68 4.80 -3.77
C TYR A 180 13.66 4.55 -4.87
N LEU A 181 12.38 4.65 -4.50
CA LEU A 181 11.28 4.46 -5.44
C LEU A 181 10.54 5.79 -5.64
N LEU A 182 10.34 6.15 -6.90
CA LEU A 182 9.45 7.23 -7.31
C LEU A 182 8.02 6.68 -7.36
N PHE A 183 7.12 7.35 -6.71
CA PHE A 183 5.67 7.15 -6.80
C PHE A 183 5.05 8.31 -7.54
N VAL A 184 4.29 8.02 -8.58
CA VAL A 184 3.36 8.96 -9.20
C VAL A 184 1.99 8.65 -8.66
N THR A 185 1.34 9.65 -8.07
CA THR A 185 0.01 9.52 -7.43
C THR A 185 -0.97 10.53 -8.00
N GLU A 186 -2.24 10.19 -8.00
CA GLU A 186 -3.36 11.06 -8.35
C GLU A 186 -4.52 10.94 -7.37
#